data_38bfff88c26f6c55663a32bc6f488389
#
_entry.id   38bfff88c26f6c55663a32bc6f488389
#
_cell.length_a   1.000
_cell.length_b   1.000
_cell.length_c   1.000
_cell.angle_alpha   90.00
_cell.angle_beta   90.00
_cell.angle_gamma   90.00
#
_symmetry.space_group_name_H-M   'P 1'
#
loop_
_entity.id
_entity.type
_entity.pdbx_description
1 polymer ?
#
loop_
_entity_poly.entity_id
_entity_poly.type
_entity_poly.pdbx_seq_one_letter_code
_entity_poly.pdbx_strand_id
1 'polypeptide(L)'
;MKNKNVVYLTQEGLDELKKELDNLINVRRPENIQSIKEARSLGDLSENAEYDAARNEQAQIEARIKTIEKMLENVSIIADIPKDVVGLGSTVSIQYVDDPDEEDEYKIVGSQEADPFESKISNESPIAQALLDHKVGDVVTVESPNGSYDVEIKAIN
;
A
#
# COMPACT_ATOMS: atom_id res chain seq x y z
N MET A 1 9.82 -12.38 -20.61
CA MET A 1 8.42 -11.99 -20.29
C MET A 1 8.41 -11.19 -19.00
N LYS A 2 7.88 -9.97 -19.05
CA LYS A 2 7.67 -9.20 -17.83
C LYS A 2 6.56 -9.89 -17.03
N ASN A 3 6.88 -10.43 -15.88
CA ASN A 3 5.89 -10.97 -14.95
C ASN A 3 4.97 -9.81 -14.51
N LYS A 4 3.77 -9.77 -15.06
CA LYS A 4 2.79 -8.69 -14.83
C LYS A 4 2.26 -8.63 -13.39
N ASN A 5 2.66 -9.58 -12.53
CA ASN A 5 2.11 -9.74 -11.19
C ASN A 5 3.15 -9.65 -10.07
N VAL A 6 4.30 -9.04 -10.33
CA VAL A 6 5.31 -8.86 -9.28
C VAL A 6 4.90 -7.72 -8.35
N VAL A 7 4.84 -8.01 -7.06
CA VAL A 7 4.57 -7.04 -6.01
C VAL A 7 5.90 -6.56 -5.43
N TYR A 8 6.18 -5.26 -5.52
CA TYR A 8 7.40 -4.67 -4.96
C TYR A 8 7.13 -4.15 -3.56
N LEU A 9 7.86 -4.67 -2.58
CA LEU A 9 7.73 -4.31 -1.18
C LEU A 9 9.09 -4.01 -0.56
N THR A 10 9.09 -3.11 0.43
CA THR A 10 10.21 -3.00 1.36
C THR A 10 10.21 -4.21 2.29
N GLN A 11 11.32 -4.47 2.98
CA GLN A 11 11.35 -5.54 3.98
C GLN A 11 10.31 -5.30 5.09
N GLU A 12 10.13 -4.05 5.51
CA GLU A 12 9.13 -3.68 6.52
C GLU A 12 7.70 -3.98 6.03
N GLY A 13 7.38 -3.62 4.77
CA GLY A 13 6.07 -3.89 4.18
C GLY A 13 5.80 -5.39 4.07
N LEU A 14 6.80 -6.18 3.71
CA LEU A 14 6.68 -7.64 3.68
C LEU A 14 6.41 -8.20 5.09
N ASP A 15 7.15 -7.73 6.09
CA ASP A 15 6.98 -8.19 7.48
C ASP A 15 5.59 -7.82 8.01
N GLU A 16 5.08 -6.64 7.69
CA GLU A 16 3.72 -6.22 8.05
C GLU A 16 2.65 -7.09 7.41
N LEU A 17 2.80 -7.43 6.12
CA LEU A 17 1.86 -8.33 5.44
C LEU A 17 1.87 -9.73 6.05
N LYS A 18 3.03 -10.24 6.41
CA LYS A 18 3.15 -11.55 7.08
C LYS A 18 2.49 -11.53 8.45
N LYS A 19 2.64 -10.44 9.21
CA LYS A 19 1.96 -10.26 10.50
C LYS A 19 0.46 -10.18 10.34
N GLU A 20 -0.02 -9.43 9.35
CA GLU A 20 -1.45 -9.34 9.05
C GLU A 20 -2.01 -10.72 8.70
N LEU A 21 -1.33 -11.46 7.84
CA LEU A 21 -1.75 -12.82 7.45
C LEU A 21 -1.80 -13.75 8.65
N ASP A 22 -0.78 -13.73 9.50
CA ASP A 22 -0.73 -14.53 10.73
C ASP A 22 -1.89 -14.18 11.67
N ASN A 23 -2.16 -12.90 11.87
CA ASN A 23 -3.27 -12.44 12.69
C ASN A 23 -4.63 -12.88 12.12
N LEU A 24 -4.83 -12.77 10.81
CA LEU A 24 -6.06 -13.21 10.16
C LEU A 24 -6.31 -14.71 10.35
N ILE A 25 -5.27 -15.53 10.20
CA ILE A 25 -5.38 -16.99 10.28
C ILE A 25 -5.50 -17.47 11.73
N ASN A 26 -4.70 -16.93 12.64
CA ASN A 26 -4.54 -17.47 14.00
C ASN A 26 -5.36 -16.73 15.05
N VAL A 27 -5.87 -15.55 14.77
CA VAL A 27 -6.68 -14.75 15.70
C VAL A 27 -8.06 -14.45 15.12
N ARG A 28 -8.14 -13.77 14.01
CA ARG A 28 -9.41 -13.29 13.43
C ARG A 28 -10.30 -14.43 12.95
N ARG A 29 -9.72 -15.38 12.23
CA ARG A 29 -10.48 -16.55 11.74
C ARG A 29 -11.08 -17.39 12.88
N PRO A 30 -10.30 -17.79 13.92
CA PRO A 30 -10.88 -18.53 15.05
C PRO A 30 -11.94 -17.75 15.81
N GLU A 31 -11.75 -16.47 16.07
CA GLU A 31 -12.75 -15.62 16.73
C GLU A 31 -14.03 -15.53 15.91
N ASN A 32 -13.91 -15.41 14.60
CA ASN A 32 -15.05 -15.37 13.69
C ASN A 32 -15.82 -16.70 13.68
N ILE A 33 -15.11 -17.83 13.64
CA ILE A 33 -15.74 -19.17 13.73
C ILE A 33 -16.53 -19.29 15.03
N GLN A 34 -15.99 -18.82 16.13
CA GLN A 34 -16.67 -18.82 17.43
C GLN A 34 -17.91 -17.92 17.40
N SER A 35 -17.82 -16.74 16.79
CA SER A 35 -18.97 -15.83 16.63
C SER A 35 -20.08 -16.45 15.81
N ILE A 36 -19.75 -17.20 14.76
CA ILE A 36 -20.73 -17.90 13.94
C ILE A 36 -21.44 -18.99 14.76
N LYS A 37 -20.70 -19.76 15.55
CA LYS A 37 -21.26 -20.80 16.41
C LYS A 37 -22.23 -20.22 17.46
N GLU A 38 -21.81 -19.11 18.09
CA GLU A 38 -22.63 -18.41 19.07
C GLU A 38 -23.92 -17.87 18.44
N ALA A 39 -23.82 -17.25 17.28
CA ALA A 39 -24.96 -16.72 16.54
C ALA A 39 -25.95 -17.83 16.15
N ARG A 40 -25.44 -18.99 15.71
CA ARG A 40 -26.28 -20.17 15.43
C ARG A 40 -27.03 -20.67 16.66
N SER A 41 -26.38 -20.62 17.82
CA SER A 41 -27.00 -21.08 19.06
C SER A 41 -28.19 -20.24 19.52
N LEU A 42 -28.32 -19.02 19.00
CA LEU A 42 -29.44 -18.12 19.32
C LEU A 42 -30.77 -18.46 18.62
N GLY A 43 -30.78 -19.48 17.74
CA GLY A 43 -32.00 -20.08 17.19
C GLY A 43 -32.30 -19.66 15.77
N ASP A 44 -33.29 -18.78 15.52
CA ASP A 44 -33.79 -18.47 14.18
C ASP A 44 -32.76 -17.73 13.32
N LEU A 45 -32.17 -18.45 12.36
CA LEU A 45 -31.17 -17.92 11.45
C LEU A 45 -31.72 -16.96 10.37
N SER A 46 -33.03 -17.02 10.12
CA SER A 46 -33.65 -16.19 9.07
C SER A 46 -33.76 -14.72 9.47
N GLU A 47 -33.80 -14.43 10.77
CA GLU A 47 -33.88 -13.07 11.32
C GLU A 47 -32.69 -12.72 12.22
N ASN A 48 -31.62 -13.51 12.17
CA ASN A 48 -30.46 -13.33 13.05
C ASN A 48 -29.43 -12.40 12.41
N ALA A 49 -29.50 -11.11 12.74
CA ALA A 49 -28.57 -10.10 12.25
C ALA A 49 -27.11 -10.38 12.69
N GLU A 50 -26.91 -10.98 13.87
CA GLU A 50 -25.57 -11.34 14.36
C GLU A 50 -24.95 -12.46 13.51
N TYR A 51 -25.75 -13.43 13.09
CA TYR A 51 -25.32 -14.49 12.20
C TYR A 51 -24.90 -13.93 10.83
N ASP A 52 -25.74 -13.08 10.25
CA ASP A 52 -25.45 -12.45 8.96
C ASP A 52 -24.19 -11.59 9.01
N ALA A 53 -24.00 -10.81 10.09
CA ALA A 53 -22.82 -10.00 10.30
C ALA A 53 -21.56 -10.87 10.42
N ALA A 54 -21.62 -11.97 11.17
CA ALA A 54 -20.51 -12.89 11.33
C ALA A 54 -20.14 -13.60 10.02
N ARG A 55 -21.13 -13.94 9.20
CA ARG A 55 -20.91 -14.52 7.88
C ARG A 55 -20.27 -13.51 6.91
N ASN A 56 -20.70 -12.26 6.94
CA ASN A 56 -20.10 -11.19 6.14
C ASN A 56 -18.64 -10.95 6.55
N GLU A 57 -18.37 -10.93 7.85
CA GLU A 57 -16.99 -10.83 8.36
C GLU A 57 -16.13 -12.00 7.90
N GLN A 58 -16.68 -13.22 7.91
CA GLN A 58 -15.99 -14.41 7.41
C GLN A 58 -15.56 -14.22 5.95
N ALA A 59 -16.46 -13.75 5.11
CA ALA A 59 -16.16 -13.49 3.70
C ALA A 59 -15.01 -12.46 3.52
N GLN A 60 -15.01 -11.41 4.32
CA GLN A 60 -13.96 -10.38 4.31
C GLN A 60 -12.61 -10.94 4.76
N ILE A 61 -12.58 -11.71 5.84
CA ILE A 61 -11.36 -12.34 6.36
C ILE A 61 -10.76 -13.29 5.32
N GLU A 62 -11.57 -14.17 4.75
CA GLU A 62 -11.11 -15.15 3.77
C GLU A 62 -10.64 -14.47 2.47
N ALA A 63 -11.34 -13.43 2.02
CA ALA A 63 -10.93 -12.67 0.84
C ALA A 63 -9.58 -11.96 1.07
N ARG A 64 -9.38 -11.38 2.25
CA ARG A 64 -8.11 -10.72 2.58
C ARG A 64 -6.95 -11.71 2.68
N ILE A 65 -7.18 -12.87 3.28
CA ILE A 65 -6.19 -13.95 3.35
C ILE A 65 -5.73 -14.34 1.94
N LYS A 66 -6.68 -14.58 1.03
CA LYS A 66 -6.36 -14.95 -0.35
C LYS A 66 -5.58 -13.84 -1.08
N THR A 67 -5.95 -12.59 -0.86
CA THR A 67 -5.27 -11.45 -1.44
C THR A 67 -3.81 -11.39 -0.99
N ILE A 68 -3.55 -11.51 0.32
CA ILE A 68 -2.19 -11.49 0.87
C ILE A 68 -1.38 -12.69 0.39
N GLU A 69 -1.95 -13.89 0.42
CA GLU A 69 -1.27 -15.10 -0.08
C GLU A 69 -0.85 -14.95 -1.53
N LYS A 70 -1.72 -14.39 -2.36
CA LYS A 70 -1.43 -14.13 -3.77
C LYS A 70 -0.32 -13.09 -3.94
N MET A 71 -0.32 -12.02 -3.14
CA MET A 71 0.75 -11.03 -3.15
C MET A 71 2.10 -11.65 -2.77
N LEU A 72 2.12 -12.54 -1.77
CA LEU A 72 3.34 -13.19 -1.29
C LEU A 72 3.92 -14.22 -2.27
N GLU A 73 3.14 -14.69 -3.23
CA GLU A 73 3.64 -15.62 -4.27
C GLU A 73 4.70 -14.98 -5.18
N ASN A 74 4.59 -13.68 -5.43
CA ASN A 74 5.44 -12.95 -6.38
C ASN A 74 5.97 -11.63 -5.78
N VAL A 75 6.66 -11.72 -4.66
CA VAL A 75 7.25 -10.55 -4.00
C VAL A 75 8.69 -10.33 -4.46
N SER A 76 9.02 -9.10 -4.81
CA SER A 76 10.40 -8.65 -5.00
C SER A 76 10.74 -7.62 -3.92
N ILE A 77 11.79 -7.88 -3.16
CA ILE A 77 12.23 -6.98 -2.09
C ILE A 77 13.09 -5.87 -2.67
N ILE A 78 12.81 -4.66 -2.24
CA ILE A 78 13.60 -3.49 -2.57
C ILE A 78 14.79 -3.46 -1.60
N ALA A 79 15.93 -4.01 -2.05
CA ALA A 79 17.10 -4.16 -1.20
C ALA A 79 18.04 -2.94 -1.22
N ASP A 80 18.22 -2.32 -2.38
CA ASP A 80 19.11 -1.19 -2.55
C ASP A 80 18.32 0.06 -2.95
N ILE A 81 18.28 1.04 -2.05
CA ILE A 81 17.63 2.33 -2.30
C ILE A 81 18.71 3.28 -2.82
N PRO A 82 18.67 3.67 -4.11
CA PRO A 82 19.62 4.65 -4.63
C PRO A 82 19.41 6.01 -3.95
N LYS A 83 20.51 6.72 -3.65
CA LYS A 83 20.46 8.03 -2.97
C LYS A 83 20.72 9.19 -3.92
N ASP A 84 21.21 8.93 -5.10
CA ASP A 84 21.54 9.93 -6.11
C ASP A 84 20.49 10.03 -7.21
N VAL A 85 19.67 9.02 -7.37
CA VAL A 85 18.58 8.96 -8.35
C VAL A 85 17.30 8.52 -7.65
N VAL A 86 16.17 9.12 -8.02
CA VAL A 86 14.87 8.71 -7.47
C VAL A 86 14.52 7.32 -7.97
N GLY A 87 14.28 6.41 -7.04
CA GLY A 87 13.88 5.04 -7.33
C GLY A 87 12.82 4.56 -6.36
N LEU A 88 12.39 3.32 -6.55
CA LEU A 88 11.45 2.69 -5.64
C LEU A 88 12.09 2.55 -4.25
N GLY A 89 11.40 3.04 -3.22
CA GLY A 89 11.90 3.09 -1.85
C GLY A 89 12.56 4.41 -1.47
N SER A 90 12.81 5.31 -2.42
CA SER A 90 13.41 6.62 -2.15
C SER A 90 12.42 7.55 -1.43
N THR A 91 12.95 8.34 -0.48
CA THR A 91 12.23 9.47 0.11
C THR A 91 12.69 10.74 -0.61
N VAL A 92 11.77 11.45 -1.24
CA VAL A 92 12.06 12.60 -2.09
C VAL A 92 11.44 13.85 -1.49
N SER A 93 12.25 14.89 -1.27
CA SER A 93 11.78 16.22 -0.91
C SER A 93 11.66 17.06 -2.17
N ILE A 94 10.49 17.63 -2.39
CA ILE A 94 10.18 18.45 -3.56
C ILE A 94 9.74 19.85 -3.15
N GLN A 95 9.97 20.80 -4.04
CA GLN A 95 9.50 22.17 -3.92
C GLN A 95 8.68 22.52 -5.15
N TYR A 96 7.54 23.16 -4.95
CA TYR A 96 6.70 23.60 -6.06
C TYR A 96 7.31 24.84 -6.71
N VAL A 97 7.48 24.81 -8.02
CA VAL A 97 8.11 25.91 -8.78
C VAL A 97 7.27 27.18 -8.70
N ASP A 98 5.95 27.03 -8.74
CA ASP A 98 5.00 28.16 -8.68
C ASP A 98 4.78 28.69 -7.25
N ASP A 99 5.15 27.91 -6.22
CA ASP A 99 5.07 28.31 -4.83
C ASP A 99 6.31 27.81 -4.08
N PRO A 100 7.43 28.57 -4.12
CA PRO A 100 8.69 28.14 -3.50
C PRO A 100 8.64 27.98 -1.97
N ASP A 101 7.62 28.51 -1.33
CA ASP A 101 7.44 28.35 0.12
C ASP A 101 6.75 27.02 0.48
N GLU A 102 6.23 26.33 -0.51
CA GLU A 102 5.58 25.03 -0.31
C GLU A 102 6.52 23.89 -0.67
N GLU A 103 6.84 23.06 0.30
CA GLU A 103 7.67 21.86 0.14
C GLU A 103 6.91 20.64 0.67
N ASP A 104 7.04 19.54 -0.03
CA ASP A 104 6.49 18.24 0.41
C ASP A 104 7.55 17.16 0.35
N GLU A 105 7.40 16.16 1.19
CA GLU A 105 8.25 14.98 1.21
C GLU A 105 7.39 13.74 0.98
N TYR A 106 7.82 12.90 0.03
CA TYR A 106 7.12 11.66 -0.32
C TYR A 106 8.09 10.49 -0.35
N LYS A 107 7.64 9.35 0.18
CA LYS A 107 8.32 8.08 -0.02
C LYS A 107 7.64 7.32 -1.15
N ILE A 108 8.40 6.90 -2.15
CA ILE A 108 7.88 6.12 -3.27
C ILE A 108 7.93 4.64 -2.90
N VAL A 109 6.76 4.03 -2.87
CA VAL A 109 6.58 2.61 -2.47
C VAL A 109 5.78 1.87 -3.52
N GLY A 110 5.72 0.54 -3.39
CA GLY A 110 4.80 -0.26 -4.21
C GLY A 110 3.34 0.08 -3.90
N SER A 111 2.43 -0.17 -4.84
CA SER A 111 1.01 0.17 -4.71
C SER A 111 0.37 -0.41 -3.46
N GLN A 112 0.86 -1.55 -2.97
CA GLN A 112 0.32 -2.21 -1.78
C GLN A 112 0.71 -1.55 -0.46
N GLU A 113 1.79 -0.76 -0.46
CA GLU A 113 2.27 -0.03 0.72
C GLU A 113 1.85 1.43 0.73
N ALA A 114 1.24 1.93 -0.35
CA ALA A 114 0.88 3.34 -0.48
C ALA A 114 -0.10 3.77 0.62
N ASP A 115 0.23 4.86 1.31
CA ASP A 115 -0.58 5.43 2.38
C ASP A 115 -0.45 6.96 2.37
N PRO A 116 -1.50 7.68 1.94
CA PRO A 116 -1.47 9.14 1.90
C PRO A 116 -1.24 9.80 3.27
N PHE A 117 -1.67 9.17 4.35
CA PHE A 117 -1.50 9.69 5.70
C PHE A 117 -0.05 9.64 6.18
N GLU A 118 0.74 8.73 5.65
CA GLU A 118 2.16 8.60 5.95
C GLU A 118 3.06 9.16 4.84
N SER A 119 2.49 9.88 3.89
CA SER A 119 3.20 10.44 2.72
C SER A 119 3.91 9.38 1.88
N LYS A 120 3.33 8.19 1.84
CA LYS A 120 3.78 7.08 1.00
C LYS A 120 2.96 7.04 -0.27
N ILE A 121 3.58 7.32 -1.38
CA ILE A 121 2.93 7.35 -2.70
C ILE A 121 3.28 6.10 -3.50
N SER A 122 2.32 5.64 -4.30
CA SER A 122 2.54 4.52 -5.21
C SER A 122 3.52 4.90 -6.31
N ASN A 123 4.39 3.98 -6.69
CA ASN A 123 5.26 4.14 -7.86
C ASN A 123 4.47 4.33 -9.18
N GLU A 124 3.18 4.00 -9.18
CA GLU A 124 2.29 4.19 -10.32
C GLU A 124 1.56 5.54 -10.29
N SER A 125 1.68 6.31 -9.20
CA SER A 125 1.05 7.63 -9.09
C SER A 125 1.66 8.64 -10.08
N PRO A 126 0.90 9.66 -10.53
CA PRO A 126 1.41 10.66 -11.46
C PRO A 126 2.68 11.37 -10.97
N ILE A 127 2.73 11.74 -9.69
CA ILE A 127 3.89 12.40 -9.11
C ILE A 127 5.11 11.48 -9.06
N ALA A 128 4.92 10.22 -8.69
CA ALA A 128 6.01 9.24 -8.67
C ALA A 128 6.55 8.98 -10.08
N GLN A 129 5.68 8.85 -11.06
CA GLN A 129 6.08 8.65 -12.46
C GLN A 129 6.92 9.84 -12.99
N ALA A 130 6.61 11.06 -12.57
CA ALA A 130 7.37 12.24 -12.95
C ALA A 130 8.75 12.29 -12.26
N LEU A 131 8.84 11.81 -11.02
CA LEU A 131 10.08 11.87 -10.22
C LEU A 131 11.06 10.74 -10.49
N LEU A 132 10.58 9.55 -10.87
CA LEU A 132 11.43 8.38 -11.07
C LEU A 132 12.54 8.64 -12.08
N ASP A 133 13.75 8.12 -11.78
CA ASP A 133 14.95 8.23 -12.61
C ASP A 133 15.54 9.65 -12.72
N HIS A 134 15.03 10.61 -11.96
CA HIS A 134 15.54 11.97 -11.86
C HIS A 134 16.48 12.15 -10.66
N LYS A 135 17.21 13.26 -10.66
CA LYS A 135 18.23 13.60 -9.65
C LYS A 135 17.87 14.86 -8.89
N VAL A 136 18.57 15.10 -7.78
CA VAL A 136 18.49 16.38 -7.06
C VAL A 136 18.84 17.55 -8.00
N GLY A 137 18.01 18.56 -7.98
CA GLY A 137 18.11 19.74 -8.83
C GLY A 137 17.31 19.65 -10.12
N ASP A 138 16.80 18.48 -10.47
CA ASP A 138 15.94 18.33 -11.65
C ASP A 138 14.56 18.96 -11.39
N VAL A 139 14.05 19.65 -12.42
CA VAL A 139 12.67 20.15 -12.44
C VAL A 139 11.85 19.24 -13.34
N VAL A 140 10.78 18.68 -12.78
CA VAL A 140 9.91 17.74 -13.50
C VAL A 140 8.48 18.27 -13.54
N THR A 141 7.75 17.93 -14.60
CA THR A 141 6.34 18.27 -14.74
C THR A 141 5.50 17.08 -14.30
N VAL A 142 4.62 17.31 -13.32
CA VAL A 142 3.66 16.30 -12.85
C VAL A 142 2.35 16.51 -13.58
N GLU A 143 1.91 15.48 -14.30
CA GLU A 143 0.60 15.49 -14.97
C GLU A 143 -0.44 14.82 -14.09
N SER A 144 -1.37 15.61 -13.54
CA SER A 144 -2.45 15.12 -12.72
C SER A 144 -3.81 15.35 -13.39
N PRO A 145 -4.88 14.64 -12.93
CA PRO A 145 -6.23 14.87 -13.47
C PRO A 145 -6.72 16.31 -13.33
N ASN A 146 -6.19 17.05 -12.37
CA ASN A 146 -6.55 18.45 -12.10
C ASN A 146 -5.68 19.47 -12.85
N GLY A 147 -4.74 19.03 -13.67
CA GLY A 147 -3.80 19.86 -14.40
C GLY A 147 -2.35 19.47 -14.15
N SER A 148 -1.44 20.12 -14.83
CA SER A 148 -0.01 19.89 -14.67
C SER A 148 0.65 21.00 -13.85
N TYR A 149 1.69 20.62 -13.11
CA TYR A 149 2.49 21.54 -12.30
C TYR A 149 3.95 21.08 -12.28
N ASP A 150 4.85 22.01 -12.03
CA ASP A 150 6.29 21.72 -12.00
C ASP A 150 6.80 21.65 -10.56
N VAL A 151 7.67 20.71 -10.30
CA VAL A 151 8.34 20.54 -9.00
C VAL A 151 9.84 20.36 -9.21
N GLU A 152 10.62 20.88 -8.26
CA GLU A 152 12.06 20.69 -8.21
C GLU A 152 12.42 19.69 -7.13
N ILE A 153 13.30 18.74 -7.45
CA ILE A 153 13.79 17.76 -6.48
C ILE A 153 14.88 18.41 -5.63
N LYS A 154 14.61 18.54 -4.32
CA LYS A 154 15.53 19.18 -3.37
C LYS A 154 16.45 18.20 -2.67
N ALA A 155 15.95 17.02 -2.33
CA ALA A 155 16.72 15.99 -1.63
C ALA A 155 16.18 14.59 -1.96
N ILE A 156 17.08 13.62 -1.94
CA ILE A 156 16.77 12.20 -2.08
C ILE A 156 17.44 11.46 -0.94
N ASN A 157 16.67 10.71 -0.15
CA ASN A 157 17.18 9.89 0.97
C ASN A 157 16.86 8.41 0.80
#